data_39c9cbb70220118f1d011c6b6c2fda9b
#
_entry.id   39c9cbb70220118f1d011c6b6c2fda9b
#
_cell.length_a   1.000
_cell.length_b   1.000
_cell.length_c   1.000
_cell.angle_alpha   90.00
_cell.angle_beta   90.00
_cell.angle_gamma   90.00
#
_symmetry.space_group_name_H-M   'P 1'
#
loop_
_entity.id
_entity.type
_entity.pdbx_description
1 polymer ?
#
loop_
_entity_poly.entity_id
_entity_poly.type
_entity_poly.pdbx_seq_one_letter_code
_entity_poly.pdbx_strand_id
1 'polypeptide(L)'
;MHQGEFDDIDLIIMNHAQSDLPGRKVFMNEGSNGFVGKLARYTGRAAHAGVAPDKGINALNAFNIALTSIHAQRETFRDQDVVRVHPIVTKGGDSVNVVPSDVTTEMYVRAKTTEAIEDANKKVDRSIKAGAMGVGASVEITTTAGYMPLRNDQQLSNLWMKNAVELLGEENVSYLGHFGGSTDMGDLTHMKPGIHPMVGAFSGDLHSKDFKVDDEEMAFIIPAKINALTVIDLLYGDNCKAEKIKADFKPVFNKEEYEELLDSLTYNLIWKEE
;
A
#
# COMPACT_ATOMS: atom_id res chain seq x y z
N MET A 1 -4.03 -5.13 -15.65
CA MET A 1 -3.10 -4.48 -16.61
C MET A 1 -2.51 -5.49 -17.58
N HIS A 2 -1.79 -6.54 -17.14
CA HIS A 2 -1.15 -7.53 -18.03
C HIS A 2 -2.12 -8.19 -19.04
N GLN A 3 -3.38 -8.43 -18.65
CA GLN A 3 -4.38 -9.08 -19.51
C GLN A 3 -5.09 -8.14 -20.48
N GLY A 4 -4.77 -6.84 -20.46
CA GLY A 4 -5.37 -5.86 -21.37
C GLY A 4 -6.77 -5.37 -20.99
N GLU A 5 -7.33 -5.78 -19.84
CA GLU A 5 -8.70 -5.44 -19.40
C GLU A 5 -8.96 -3.92 -19.29
N PHE A 6 -7.91 -3.12 -19.20
CA PHE A 6 -7.99 -1.66 -19.11
C PHE A 6 -7.49 -0.93 -20.35
N ASP A 7 -7.16 -1.63 -21.45
CA ASP A 7 -6.52 -1.00 -22.61
C ASP A 7 -7.48 -0.02 -23.32
N ASP A 8 -8.78 -0.31 -23.33
CA ASP A 8 -9.85 0.51 -23.92
C ASP A 8 -10.55 1.46 -22.92
N ILE A 9 -10.06 1.54 -21.68
CA ILE A 9 -10.59 2.44 -20.65
C ILE A 9 -9.81 3.75 -20.65
N ASP A 10 -10.50 4.88 -20.74
CA ASP A 10 -9.90 6.21 -20.78
C ASP A 10 -9.82 6.89 -19.41
N LEU A 11 -10.86 6.77 -18.56
CA LEU A 11 -10.93 7.37 -17.22
C LEU A 11 -11.49 6.36 -16.21
N ILE A 12 -11.05 6.46 -14.95
CA ILE A 12 -11.45 5.50 -13.92
C ILE A 12 -11.91 6.23 -12.66
N ILE A 13 -13.07 5.83 -12.13
CA ILE A 13 -13.61 6.30 -10.86
C ILE A 13 -13.93 5.09 -9.99
N MET A 14 -13.31 5.00 -8.81
CA MET A 14 -13.60 3.96 -7.84
C MET A 14 -13.88 4.58 -6.47
N ASN A 15 -15.11 4.44 -5.97
CA ASN A 15 -15.46 4.94 -4.65
C ASN A 15 -15.03 3.94 -3.56
N HIS A 16 -14.55 4.45 -2.43
CA HIS A 16 -14.17 3.64 -1.27
C HIS A 16 -15.07 3.95 -0.06
N ALA A 17 -15.50 2.91 0.64
CA ALA A 17 -16.25 3.03 1.89
C ALA A 17 -15.33 3.47 3.04
N GLN A 18 -15.76 4.46 3.84
CA GLN A 18 -14.98 4.98 4.96
C GLN A 18 -15.84 5.13 6.22
N SER A 19 -15.37 4.60 7.35
CA SER A 19 -16.10 4.59 8.63
C SER A 19 -15.81 5.78 9.55
N ASP A 20 -14.66 6.43 9.41
CA ASP A 20 -14.22 7.47 10.36
C ASP A 20 -14.85 8.85 10.12
N LEU A 21 -15.80 8.93 9.21
CA LEU A 21 -16.51 10.17 8.87
C LEU A 21 -17.96 10.11 9.34
N PRO A 22 -18.30 10.75 10.45
CA PRO A 22 -19.70 10.80 10.90
C PRO A 22 -20.54 11.62 9.91
N GLY A 23 -21.71 11.09 9.55
CA GLY A 23 -22.69 11.75 8.70
C GLY A 23 -22.47 11.57 7.20
N ARG A 24 -23.21 12.34 6.41
CA ARG A 24 -23.24 12.29 4.94
C ARG A 24 -22.06 13.06 4.35
N LYS A 25 -20.86 12.49 4.39
CA LYS A 25 -19.63 13.15 3.93
C LYS A 25 -18.90 12.37 2.87
N VAL A 26 -18.28 13.11 1.97
CA VAL A 26 -17.30 12.57 1.02
C VAL A 26 -16.01 13.38 1.09
N PHE A 27 -14.90 12.72 0.77
CA PHE A 27 -13.62 13.42 0.65
C PHE A 27 -12.72 12.79 -0.41
N MET A 28 -11.75 13.57 -0.84
CA MET A 28 -10.69 13.15 -1.72
C MET A 28 -9.35 13.28 -1.00
N ASN A 29 -8.58 12.20 -0.95
CA ASN A 29 -7.20 12.27 -0.47
C ASN A 29 -6.29 12.86 -1.57
N GLU A 30 -5.22 13.54 -1.16
CA GLU A 30 -4.14 13.95 -2.07
C GLU A 30 -3.56 12.74 -2.83
N GLY A 31 -3.46 11.60 -2.15
CA GLY A 31 -2.98 10.33 -2.64
C GLY A 31 -2.87 9.33 -1.49
N SER A 32 -2.34 8.15 -1.75
CA SER A 32 -2.06 7.15 -0.72
C SER A 32 -0.70 6.48 -0.92
N ASN A 33 -0.19 5.81 0.11
CA ASN A 33 1.03 5.03 0.00
C ASN A 33 0.88 3.86 -0.99
N GLY A 34 1.96 3.57 -1.71
CA GLY A 34 2.18 2.25 -2.29
C GLY A 34 2.96 1.35 -1.32
N PHE A 35 3.25 0.11 -1.73
CA PHE A 35 4.03 -0.82 -0.92
C PHE A 35 4.68 -1.93 -1.73
N VAL A 36 5.69 -2.56 -1.12
CA VAL A 36 6.19 -3.89 -1.48
C VAL A 36 5.97 -4.84 -0.30
N GLY A 37 5.61 -6.09 -0.61
CA GLY A 37 5.51 -7.17 0.37
C GLY A 37 6.85 -7.87 0.56
N LYS A 38 7.16 -8.29 1.80
CA LYS A 38 8.35 -9.09 2.11
C LYS A 38 8.01 -10.27 2.97
N LEU A 39 8.59 -11.41 2.61
CA LEU A 39 8.68 -12.60 3.44
C LEU A 39 10.16 -12.85 3.72
N ALA A 40 10.55 -12.96 5.00
CA ALA A 40 11.91 -13.30 5.38
C ALA A 40 11.90 -14.58 6.21
N ARG A 41 12.64 -15.60 5.74
CA ARG A 41 12.84 -16.87 6.44
C ARG A 41 14.26 -16.96 6.95
N TYR A 42 14.38 -16.95 8.27
CA TYR A 42 15.66 -17.11 8.96
C TYR A 42 15.86 -18.58 9.29
N THR A 43 17.02 -19.12 8.93
CA THR A 43 17.42 -20.49 9.22
C THR A 43 18.65 -20.51 10.12
N GLY A 44 18.51 -21.10 11.28
CA GLY A 44 19.57 -21.29 12.27
C GLY A 44 19.86 -22.78 12.48
N ARG A 45 20.21 -23.12 13.73
CA ARG A 45 20.49 -24.49 14.15
C ARG A 45 19.84 -24.80 15.49
N ALA A 46 19.02 -25.85 15.53
CA ALA A 46 18.38 -26.31 16.76
C ALA A 46 19.40 -26.88 17.75
N ALA A 47 19.16 -26.65 19.03
CA ALA A 47 19.89 -27.25 20.14
C ALA A 47 19.01 -27.27 21.38
N HIS A 48 19.38 -28.03 22.42
CA HIS A 48 18.64 -27.98 23.68
C HIS A 48 18.92 -26.65 24.40
N ALA A 49 17.91 -25.82 24.58
CA ALA A 49 18.08 -24.45 25.05
C ALA A 49 18.66 -24.33 26.46
N GLY A 50 18.45 -25.32 27.35
CA GLY A 50 18.96 -25.32 28.72
C GLY A 50 20.25 -26.07 28.94
N VAL A 51 20.61 -27.00 28.05
CA VAL A 51 21.77 -27.91 28.23
C VAL A 51 22.95 -27.56 27.32
N ALA A 52 22.65 -27.18 26.08
CA ALA A 52 23.69 -26.94 25.05
C ALA A 52 23.31 -25.77 24.12
N PRO A 53 22.94 -24.58 24.66
CA PRO A 53 22.54 -23.43 23.83
C PRO A 53 23.68 -22.94 22.93
N ASP A 54 24.92 -23.14 23.33
CA ASP A 54 26.17 -22.84 22.60
C ASP A 54 26.28 -23.59 21.26
N LYS A 55 25.58 -24.73 21.11
CA LYS A 55 25.54 -25.51 19.89
C LYS A 55 24.46 -25.07 18.93
N GLY A 56 23.56 -24.14 19.35
CA GLY A 56 22.47 -23.62 18.56
C GLY A 56 22.84 -22.35 17.81
N ILE A 57 22.03 -22.02 16.79
CA ILE A 57 21.99 -20.71 16.13
C ILE A 57 20.53 -20.26 16.19
N ASN A 58 20.25 -19.19 16.93
CA ASN A 58 18.89 -18.76 17.23
C ASN A 58 18.34 -17.85 16.12
N ALA A 59 17.50 -18.39 15.25
CA ALA A 59 16.85 -17.66 14.16
C ALA A 59 15.86 -16.58 14.66
N LEU A 60 15.28 -16.74 15.87
CA LEU A 60 14.41 -15.70 16.45
C LEU A 60 15.25 -14.50 16.93
N ASN A 61 16.44 -14.71 17.44
CA ASN A 61 17.35 -13.63 17.77
C ASN A 61 17.84 -12.91 16.51
N ALA A 62 18.05 -13.63 15.38
CA ALA A 62 18.32 -13.00 14.10
C ALA A 62 17.23 -12.00 13.72
N PHE A 63 15.95 -12.39 13.80
CA PHE A 63 14.84 -11.47 13.55
C PHE A 63 14.79 -10.31 14.56
N ASN A 64 15.03 -10.54 15.85
CA ASN A 64 15.04 -9.48 16.86
C ASN A 64 16.10 -8.40 16.55
N ILE A 65 17.29 -8.80 16.12
CA ILE A 65 18.33 -7.86 15.68
C ILE A 65 17.91 -7.14 14.39
N ALA A 66 17.33 -7.87 13.43
CA ALA A 66 16.79 -7.27 12.20
C ALA A 66 15.72 -6.22 12.50
N LEU A 67 14.78 -6.51 13.41
CA LEU A 67 13.73 -5.59 13.83
C LEU A 67 14.33 -4.33 14.48
N THR A 68 15.31 -4.50 15.37
CA THR A 68 16.03 -3.38 15.98
C THR A 68 16.76 -2.54 14.93
N SER A 69 17.40 -3.18 13.94
CA SER A 69 18.06 -2.50 12.83
C SER A 69 17.06 -1.73 11.95
N ILE A 70 15.86 -2.30 11.65
CA ILE A 70 14.79 -1.61 10.95
C ILE A 70 14.36 -0.36 11.74
N HIS A 71 14.21 -0.46 13.06
CA HIS A 71 13.86 0.69 13.90
C HIS A 71 14.94 1.78 13.87
N ALA A 72 16.24 1.40 13.87
CA ALA A 72 17.34 2.34 13.73
C ALA A 72 17.35 3.07 12.36
N GLN A 73 16.82 2.46 11.29
CA GLN A 73 16.70 3.12 9.99
C GLN A 73 15.67 4.25 9.97
N ARG A 74 14.74 4.34 10.96
CA ARG A 74 13.65 5.33 10.94
C ARG A 74 14.16 6.77 10.88
N GLU A 75 15.30 7.06 11.49
CA GLU A 75 15.97 8.37 11.43
C GLU A 75 16.44 8.76 10.02
N THR A 76 16.58 7.77 9.13
CA THR A 76 17.06 7.98 7.76
C THR A 76 15.95 8.12 6.73
N PHE A 77 14.69 7.96 7.13
CA PHE A 77 13.53 8.20 6.27
C PHE A 77 13.13 9.67 6.35
N ARG A 78 12.88 10.29 5.20
CA ARG A 78 12.37 11.67 5.18
C ARG A 78 10.91 11.69 5.63
N ASP A 79 10.52 12.66 6.45
CA ASP A 79 9.16 12.78 6.97
C ASP A 79 8.12 12.86 5.85
N GLN A 80 8.44 13.57 4.76
CA GLN A 80 7.58 13.72 3.59
C GLN A 80 7.30 12.42 2.84
N ASP A 81 8.13 11.37 3.02
CA ASP A 81 7.99 10.09 2.34
C ASP A 81 6.96 9.17 3.01
N VAL A 82 6.50 9.51 4.20
CA VAL A 82 5.45 8.79 4.96
C VAL A 82 5.74 7.29 5.05
N VAL A 83 7.02 6.91 5.28
CA VAL A 83 7.43 5.50 5.31
C VAL A 83 6.78 4.75 6.47
N ARG A 84 6.27 3.55 6.20
CA ARG A 84 5.71 2.63 7.20
C ARG A 84 6.25 1.22 6.97
N VAL A 85 6.81 0.61 8.03
CA VAL A 85 7.28 -0.78 8.03
C VAL A 85 6.68 -1.47 9.26
N HIS A 86 5.85 -2.50 9.02
CA HIS A 86 5.15 -3.25 10.05
C HIS A 86 5.37 -4.74 9.84
N PRO A 87 6.33 -5.38 10.57
CA PRO A 87 6.55 -6.83 10.52
C PRO A 87 5.64 -7.57 11.49
N ILE A 88 5.29 -8.80 11.10
CA ILE A 88 4.70 -9.83 11.97
C ILE A 88 5.59 -11.08 11.93
N VAL A 89 5.54 -11.88 13.00
CA VAL A 89 6.15 -13.22 13.05
C VAL A 89 5.06 -14.25 12.77
N THR A 90 5.17 -14.96 11.66
CA THR A 90 4.22 -16.01 11.27
C THR A 90 4.66 -17.38 11.79
N LYS A 91 5.99 -17.58 12.00
CA LYS A 91 6.58 -18.73 12.69
C LYS A 91 7.74 -18.27 13.56
N GLY A 92 7.71 -18.51 14.88
CA GLY A 92 8.71 -18.05 15.86
C GLY A 92 9.52 -19.14 16.55
N GLY A 93 9.36 -20.41 16.17
CA GLY A 93 9.96 -21.59 16.79
C GLY A 93 8.91 -22.65 17.10
N ASP A 94 9.34 -23.81 17.63
CA ASP A 94 8.47 -24.96 17.83
C ASP A 94 8.23 -25.27 19.31
N SER A 95 9.24 -25.08 20.20
CA SER A 95 9.16 -25.39 21.63
C SER A 95 10.14 -24.54 22.43
N VAL A 96 9.75 -24.20 23.69
CA VAL A 96 10.53 -23.31 24.58
C VAL A 96 11.87 -23.91 25.02
N ASN A 97 12.02 -25.25 24.97
CA ASN A 97 13.24 -25.96 25.33
C ASN A 97 14.17 -26.21 24.14
N VAL A 98 13.83 -25.73 22.95
CA VAL A 98 14.62 -25.86 21.73
C VAL A 98 14.97 -24.49 21.20
N VAL A 99 16.25 -24.26 20.86
CA VAL A 99 16.71 -23.05 20.18
C VAL A 99 15.99 -22.92 18.83
N PRO A 100 15.22 -21.83 18.58
CA PRO A 100 14.51 -21.65 17.32
C PRO A 100 15.43 -21.68 16.11
N SER A 101 15.24 -22.62 15.20
CA SER A 101 16.06 -22.79 13.99
C SER A 101 15.38 -22.43 12.68
N ASP A 102 14.07 -22.19 12.71
CA ASP A 102 13.28 -21.79 11.53
C ASP A 102 12.25 -20.75 11.95
N VAL A 103 12.47 -19.51 11.52
CA VAL A 103 11.63 -18.36 11.86
C VAL A 103 11.24 -17.64 10.59
N THR A 104 9.94 -17.38 10.45
CA THR A 104 9.37 -16.70 9.28
C THR A 104 8.66 -15.43 9.70
N THR A 105 8.91 -14.36 8.96
CA THR A 105 8.30 -13.05 9.19
C THR A 105 7.75 -12.49 7.90
N GLU A 106 6.66 -11.74 7.99
CA GLU A 106 6.06 -11.03 6.87
C GLU A 106 5.92 -9.55 7.20
N MET A 107 6.05 -8.69 6.20
CA MET A 107 5.91 -7.24 6.37
C MET A 107 5.57 -6.54 5.06
N TYR A 108 4.97 -5.35 5.19
CA TYR A 108 4.90 -4.39 4.10
C TYR A 108 5.86 -3.23 4.35
N VAL A 109 6.53 -2.82 3.29
CA VAL A 109 7.32 -1.58 3.23
C VAL A 109 6.53 -0.59 2.39
N ARG A 110 5.96 0.42 3.05
CA ARG A 110 5.07 1.41 2.43
C ARG A 110 5.74 2.77 2.36
N ALA A 111 5.48 3.53 1.29
CA ALA A 111 5.88 4.92 1.19
C ALA A 111 5.02 5.71 0.19
N LYS A 112 5.16 7.04 0.22
CA LYS A 112 4.38 7.99 -0.58
C LYS A 112 4.75 7.98 -2.07
N THR A 113 5.98 7.62 -2.42
CA THR A 113 6.46 7.60 -3.82
C THR A 113 7.20 6.29 -4.11
N THR A 114 7.33 5.95 -5.38
CA THR A 114 8.03 4.75 -5.85
C THR A 114 9.50 4.76 -5.41
N GLU A 115 10.17 5.91 -5.54
CA GLU A 115 11.58 6.10 -5.14
C GLU A 115 11.75 5.91 -3.63
N ALA A 116 10.78 6.40 -2.83
CA ALA A 116 10.80 6.22 -1.38
C ALA A 116 10.54 4.77 -0.97
N ILE A 117 9.68 4.04 -1.72
CA ILE A 117 9.50 2.60 -1.55
C ILE A 117 10.80 1.87 -1.82
N GLU A 118 11.49 2.16 -2.92
CA GLU A 118 12.76 1.53 -3.27
C GLU A 118 13.86 1.80 -2.23
N ASP A 119 14.01 3.05 -1.77
CA ASP A 119 15.00 3.42 -0.74
C ASP A 119 14.73 2.68 0.57
N ALA A 120 13.46 2.73 1.05
CA ALA A 120 13.06 2.04 2.26
C ALA A 120 13.23 0.51 2.13
N ASN A 121 12.89 -0.06 0.98
CA ASN A 121 13.02 -1.47 0.65
C ASN A 121 14.48 -1.95 0.76
N LYS A 122 15.43 -1.21 0.16
CA LYS A 122 16.89 -1.50 0.25
C LYS A 122 17.41 -1.43 1.70
N LYS A 123 16.93 -0.47 2.49
CA LYS A 123 17.30 -0.32 3.90
C LYS A 123 16.75 -1.47 4.75
N VAL A 124 15.52 -1.91 4.49
CA VAL A 124 14.91 -3.07 5.16
C VAL A 124 15.65 -4.36 4.83
N ASP A 125 16.01 -4.60 3.55
CA ASP A 125 16.81 -5.77 3.16
C ASP A 125 18.16 -5.83 3.87
N ARG A 126 18.84 -4.68 3.96
CA ARG A 126 20.10 -4.57 4.70
C ARG A 126 19.91 -4.92 6.17
N SER A 127 18.84 -4.46 6.80
CA SER A 127 18.53 -4.74 8.20
C SER A 127 18.21 -6.20 8.45
N ILE A 128 17.45 -6.84 7.54
CA ILE A 128 17.16 -8.28 7.61
C ILE A 128 18.44 -9.11 7.51
N LYS A 129 19.32 -8.79 6.56
CA LYS A 129 20.63 -9.45 6.40
C LYS A 129 21.52 -9.25 7.62
N ALA A 130 21.58 -8.02 8.16
CA ALA A 130 22.39 -7.70 9.35
C ALA A 130 21.93 -8.52 10.57
N GLY A 131 20.62 -8.76 10.72
CA GLY A 131 20.09 -9.60 11.79
C GLY A 131 20.57 -11.06 11.69
N ALA A 132 20.55 -11.63 10.51
CA ALA A 132 21.04 -12.99 10.26
C ALA A 132 22.57 -13.07 10.52
N MET A 133 23.33 -12.12 9.96
CA MET A 133 24.79 -12.01 10.14
C MET A 133 25.18 -11.92 11.62
N GLY A 134 24.43 -11.15 12.42
CA GLY A 134 24.75 -10.91 13.83
C GLY A 134 24.75 -12.15 14.73
N VAL A 135 24.14 -13.25 14.30
CA VAL A 135 24.04 -14.52 15.07
C VAL A 135 24.53 -15.74 14.28
N GLY A 136 25.07 -15.57 13.07
CA GLY A 136 25.49 -16.68 12.21
C GLY A 136 24.34 -17.50 11.63
N ALA A 137 23.14 -16.91 11.50
CA ALA A 137 22.01 -17.52 10.81
C ALA A 137 22.04 -17.21 9.31
N SER A 138 21.39 -18.01 8.47
CA SER A 138 21.09 -17.61 7.10
C SER A 138 19.70 -16.98 6.99
N VAL A 139 19.48 -16.18 5.93
CA VAL A 139 18.15 -15.63 5.63
C VAL A 139 17.87 -15.65 4.15
N GLU A 140 16.65 -16.05 3.80
CA GLU A 140 16.05 -15.90 2.48
C GLU A 140 14.98 -14.80 2.55
N ILE A 141 15.06 -13.83 1.64
CA ILE A 141 14.13 -12.70 1.55
C ILE A 141 13.43 -12.79 0.20
N THR A 142 12.13 -13.00 0.21
CA THR A 142 11.26 -12.86 -0.96
C THR A 142 10.61 -11.50 -0.91
N THR A 143 10.82 -10.69 -1.93
CA THR A 143 10.15 -9.40 -2.14
C THR A 143 9.19 -9.53 -3.30
N THR A 144 7.96 -9.06 -3.13
CA THR A 144 6.93 -9.02 -4.18
C THR A 144 6.43 -7.60 -4.35
N ALA A 145 6.26 -7.17 -5.59
CA ALA A 145 5.59 -5.91 -5.87
C ALA A 145 4.19 -5.91 -5.24
N GLY A 146 3.84 -4.80 -4.61
CA GLY A 146 2.49 -4.51 -4.13
C GLY A 146 1.83 -3.46 -5.01
N TYR A 147 1.02 -2.58 -4.41
CA TYR A 147 0.38 -1.48 -5.13
C TYR A 147 1.29 -0.26 -5.25
N MET A 148 1.20 0.44 -6.39
CA MET A 148 1.83 1.75 -6.55
C MET A 148 1.12 2.81 -5.69
N PRO A 149 1.79 3.94 -5.38
CA PRO A 149 1.14 5.06 -4.68
C PRO A 149 -0.03 5.62 -5.48
N LEU A 150 -1.17 5.88 -4.83
CA LEU A 150 -2.32 6.51 -5.49
C LEU A 150 -1.98 7.95 -5.94
N ARG A 151 -2.36 8.30 -7.16
CA ARG A 151 -2.25 9.63 -7.77
C ARG A 151 -3.59 10.03 -8.36
N ASN A 152 -4.44 10.71 -7.59
CA ASN A 152 -5.71 11.19 -8.10
C ASN A 152 -5.49 12.26 -9.20
N ASP A 153 -6.16 12.11 -10.36
CA ASP A 153 -6.16 13.14 -11.39
C ASP A 153 -6.89 14.40 -10.88
N GLN A 154 -6.21 15.55 -10.97
CA GLN A 154 -6.73 16.78 -10.38
C GLN A 154 -7.97 17.32 -11.11
N GLN A 155 -8.03 17.22 -12.44
CA GLN A 155 -9.16 17.73 -13.21
C GLN A 155 -10.40 16.88 -12.97
N LEU A 156 -10.26 15.56 -12.98
CA LEU A 156 -11.33 14.62 -12.67
C LEU A 156 -11.78 14.73 -11.21
N SER A 157 -10.83 14.90 -10.26
CA SER A 157 -11.14 15.15 -8.85
C SER A 157 -11.98 16.41 -8.66
N ASN A 158 -11.59 17.52 -9.28
CA ASN A 158 -12.31 18.79 -9.17
C ASN A 158 -13.75 18.67 -9.74
N LEU A 159 -13.91 17.95 -10.85
CA LEU A 159 -15.23 17.72 -11.45
C LEU A 159 -16.13 16.88 -10.54
N TRP A 160 -15.60 15.78 -10.02
CA TRP A 160 -16.34 14.89 -9.11
C TRP A 160 -16.71 15.62 -7.80
N MET A 161 -15.77 16.36 -7.21
CA MET A 161 -15.99 17.11 -5.97
C MET A 161 -16.99 18.24 -6.13
N LYS A 162 -17.00 18.94 -7.29
CA LYS A 162 -18.02 19.92 -7.63
C LYS A 162 -19.42 19.29 -7.61
N ASN A 163 -19.61 18.14 -8.27
CA ASN A 163 -20.87 17.44 -8.29
C ASN A 163 -21.28 16.91 -6.90
N ALA A 164 -20.30 16.55 -6.07
CA ALA A 164 -20.54 16.19 -4.68
C ALA A 164 -21.07 17.39 -3.86
N VAL A 165 -20.49 18.58 -4.04
CA VAL A 165 -20.96 19.82 -3.38
C VAL A 165 -22.39 20.16 -3.79
N GLU A 166 -22.75 20.00 -5.07
CA GLU A 166 -24.11 20.25 -5.55
C GLU A 166 -25.17 19.34 -4.89
N LEU A 167 -24.79 18.11 -4.51
CA LEU A 167 -25.71 17.15 -3.89
C LEU A 167 -25.71 17.19 -2.37
N LEU A 168 -24.57 17.49 -1.74
CA LEU A 168 -24.36 17.33 -0.30
C LEU A 168 -24.19 18.64 0.46
N GLY A 169 -23.87 19.75 -0.23
CA GLY A 169 -23.42 20.99 0.37
C GLY A 169 -21.91 21.01 0.64
N GLU A 170 -21.35 22.22 0.65
CA GLU A 170 -19.89 22.45 0.80
C GLU A 170 -19.34 21.91 2.13
N GLU A 171 -20.13 21.98 3.19
CA GLU A 171 -19.75 21.53 4.55
C GLU A 171 -19.57 20.00 4.65
N ASN A 172 -20.07 19.23 3.69
CA ASN A 172 -20.01 17.77 3.66
C ASN A 172 -18.98 17.23 2.65
N VAL A 173 -18.23 18.12 2.00
CA VAL A 173 -17.26 17.76 0.97
C VAL A 173 -15.91 18.35 1.31
N SER A 174 -14.84 17.55 1.31
CA SER A 174 -13.51 18.04 1.69
C SER A 174 -12.38 17.36 0.94
N TYR A 175 -11.26 18.08 0.81
CA TYR A 175 -9.97 17.50 0.44
C TYR A 175 -9.19 17.24 1.72
N LEU A 176 -8.59 16.05 1.80
CA LEU A 176 -7.71 15.65 2.90
C LEU A 176 -6.29 15.44 2.40
N GLY A 177 -5.34 15.44 3.33
CA GLY A 177 -3.94 15.18 3.03
C GLY A 177 -3.70 13.73 2.57
N HIS A 178 -2.43 13.36 2.52
CA HIS A 178 -2.00 12.03 2.09
C HIS A 178 -2.47 10.93 3.04
N PHE A 179 -3.02 9.84 2.48
CA PHE A 179 -3.47 8.67 3.23
C PHE A 179 -2.36 7.61 3.38
N GLY A 180 -2.12 7.14 4.58
CA GLY A 180 -1.05 6.17 4.88
C GLY A 180 -1.35 4.72 4.47
N GLY A 181 -2.58 4.41 4.06
CA GLY A 181 -2.99 3.11 3.51
C GLY A 181 -2.55 2.93 2.06
N SER A 182 -2.99 1.86 1.42
CA SER A 182 -2.68 1.56 0.01
C SER A 182 -3.93 1.02 -0.68
N THR A 183 -4.03 1.23 -2.00
CA THR A 183 -5.12 0.78 -2.84
C THR A 183 -4.59 0.36 -4.21
N ASP A 184 -5.22 -0.64 -4.83
CA ASP A 184 -4.92 -1.11 -6.18
C ASP A 184 -5.18 -0.04 -7.27
N MET A 185 -6.01 0.97 -6.96
CA MET A 185 -6.15 2.14 -7.83
C MET A 185 -4.83 2.87 -8.08
N GLY A 186 -3.84 2.72 -7.19
CA GLY A 186 -2.50 3.28 -7.37
C GLY A 186 -1.89 2.85 -8.70
N ASP A 187 -1.96 1.59 -9.05
CA ASP A 187 -1.41 1.06 -10.31
C ASP A 187 -2.06 1.70 -11.54
N LEU A 188 -3.39 1.81 -11.53
CA LEU A 188 -4.16 2.39 -12.64
C LEU A 188 -3.88 3.89 -12.81
N THR A 189 -3.79 4.63 -11.69
CA THR A 189 -3.62 6.10 -11.72
C THR A 189 -2.24 6.57 -12.17
N HIS A 190 -1.28 5.67 -12.33
CA HIS A 190 0.02 5.97 -12.96
C HIS A 190 -0.04 5.96 -14.49
N MET A 191 -1.02 5.29 -15.06
CA MET A 191 -1.14 5.08 -16.50
C MET A 191 -2.36 5.75 -17.13
N LYS A 192 -3.41 6.01 -16.34
CA LYS A 192 -4.67 6.60 -16.80
C LYS A 192 -5.21 7.61 -15.80
N PRO A 193 -5.94 8.65 -16.25
CA PRO A 193 -6.62 9.56 -15.33
C PRO A 193 -7.63 8.79 -14.48
N GLY A 194 -7.42 8.78 -13.17
CA GLY A 194 -8.26 8.06 -12.24
C GLY A 194 -8.40 8.78 -10.92
N ILE A 195 -9.48 8.51 -10.19
CA ILE A 195 -9.74 9.03 -8.86
C ILE A 195 -10.31 7.97 -7.92
N HIS A 196 -10.03 8.15 -6.63
CA HIS A 196 -10.48 7.26 -5.57
C HIS A 196 -11.11 8.04 -4.42
N PRO A 197 -12.34 8.58 -4.61
CA PRO A 197 -13.05 9.30 -3.56
C PRO A 197 -13.50 8.37 -2.44
N MET A 198 -13.49 8.90 -1.22
CA MET A 198 -13.92 8.23 0.00
C MET A 198 -15.35 8.65 0.35
N VAL A 199 -16.18 7.70 0.73
CA VAL A 199 -17.60 7.88 1.05
C VAL A 199 -17.84 7.49 2.50
N GLY A 200 -18.24 8.46 3.34
CA GLY A 200 -18.75 8.22 4.68
C GLY A 200 -20.18 7.68 4.60
N ALA A 201 -20.58 6.83 5.46
CA ALA A 201 -21.90 6.23 5.66
C ALA A 201 -21.78 4.90 6.38
N PHE A 202 -20.61 4.68 6.95
CA PHE A 202 -20.23 3.40 7.55
C PHE A 202 -19.74 3.62 8.97
N SER A 203 -19.93 2.62 9.83
CA SER A 203 -19.39 2.57 11.19
C SER A 203 -18.62 1.28 11.44
N GLY A 204 -17.91 1.24 12.56
CA GLY A 204 -16.96 0.17 12.89
C GLY A 204 -15.60 0.37 12.19
N ASP A 205 -14.56 -0.24 12.73
CA ASP A 205 -13.21 -0.13 12.17
C ASP A 205 -13.12 -0.82 10.80
N LEU A 206 -12.38 -0.22 9.87
CA LEU A 206 -12.08 -0.86 8.58
C LEU A 206 -11.45 -2.25 8.80
N HIS A 207 -11.91 -3.23 8.03
CA HIS A 207 -11.50 -4.65 8.12
C HIS A 207 -11.90 -5.36 9.43
N SER A 208 -12.77 -4.76 10.27
CA SER A 208 -13.33 -5.43 11.44
C SER A 208 -14.66 -6.11 11.12
N LYS A 209 -15.07 -7.05 11.97
CA LYS A 209 -16.39 -7.68 11.91
C LYS A 209 -17.56 -6.72 12.22
N ASP A 210 -17.24 -5.57 12.83
CA ASP A 210 -18.22 -4.58 13.24
C ASP A 210 -18.42 -3.48 12.16
N PHE A 211 -17.69 -3.59 11.03
CA PHE A 211 -17.86 -2.70 9.88
C PHE A 211 -19.25 -2.92 9.24
N LYS A 212 -20.04 -1.88 9.18
CA LYS A 212 -21.41 -1.94 8.64
C LYS A 212 -21.85 -0.63 8.00
N VAL A 213 -22.87 -0.71 7.17
CA VAL A 213 -23.56 0.45 6.59
C VAL A 213 -24.46 1.07 7.66
N ASP A 214 -24.38 2.40 7.85
CA ASP A 214 -25.26 3.18 8.73
C ASP A 214 -26.30 3.98 7.95
N ASP A 215 -25.97 4.43 6.73
CA ASP A 215 -26.86 5.19 5.86
C ASP A 215 -26.79 4.62 4.43
N GLU A 216 -27.77 3.80 4.05
CA GLU A 216 -27.81 3.13 2.76
C GLU A 216 -27.94 4.11 1.58
N GLU A 217 -28.66 5.22 1.73
CA GLU A 217 -28.75 6.23 0.69
C GLU A 217 -27.39 6.88 0.43
N MET A 218 -26.68 7.24 1.49
CA MET A 218 -25.34 7.82 1.40
C MET A 218 -24.29 6.80 0.94
N ALA A 219 -24.43 5.53 1.33
CA ALA A 219 -23.48 4.49 0.94
C ALA A 219 -23.55 4.11 -0.54
N PHE A 220 -24.77 4.08 -1.12
CA PHE A 220 -24.99 3.53 -2.46
C PHE A 220 -25.57 4.53 -3.46
N ILE A 221 -26.58 5.31 -3.06
CA ILE A 221 -27.33 6.16 -3.99
C ILE A 221 -26.60 7.47 -4.27
N ILE A 222 -26.09 8.12 -3.25
CA ILE A 222 -25.41 9.43 -3.41
C ILE A 222 -24.15 9.31 -4.27
N PRO A 223 -23.19 8.38 -4.00
CA PRO A 223 -22.01 8.25 -4.84
C PRO A 223 -22.36 7.81 -6.27
N ALA A 224 -23.39 6.99 -6.46
CA ALA A 224 -23.88 6.64 -7.80
C ALA A 224 -24.41 7.89 -8.56
N LYS A 225 -25.15 8.78 -7.88
CA LYS A 225 -25.60 10.05 -8.46
C LYS A 225 -24.43 10.97 -8.81
N ILE A 226 -23.43 11.11 -7.91
CA ILE A 226 -22.25 11.93 -8.16
C ILE A 226 -21.48 11.38 -9.37
N ASN A 227 -21.29 10.07 -9.45
CA ASN A 227 -20.64 9.43 -10.60
C ASN A 227 -21.43 9.69 -11.90
N ALA A 228 -22.77 9.53 -11.88
CA ALA A 228 -23.61 9.78 -13.04
C ALA A 228 -23.53 11.24 -13.52
N LEU A 229 -23.61 12.22 -12.61
CA LEU A 229 -23.43 13.64 -12.94
C LEU A 229 -22.03 13.90 -13.51
N THR A 230 -21.00 13.29 -12.94
CA THR A 230 -19.63 13.41 -13.43
C THR A 230 -19.48 12.83 -14.85
N VAL A 231 -20.10 11.69 -15.14
CA VAL A 231 -20.12 11.11 -16.49
C VAL A 231 -20.87 12.01 -17.48
N ILE A 232 -22.02 12.59 -17.08
CA ILE A 232 -22.73 13.57 -17.90
C ILE A 232 -21.83 14.77 -18.21
N ASP A 233 -21.19 15.35 -17.20
CA ASP A 233 -20.27 16.47 -17.36
C ASP A 233 -19.05 16.15 -18.23
N LEU A 234 -18.58 14.91 -18.20
CA LEU A 234 -17.46 14.44 -19.02
C LEU A 234 -17.83 14.30 -20.50
N LEU A 235 -19.03 13.80 -20.78
CA LEU A 235 -19.42 13.34 -22.12
C LEU A 235 -20.39 14.28 -22.84
N TYR A 236 -21.07 15.21 -22.15
CA TYR A 236 -22.09 16.06 -22.73
C TYR A 236 -21.53 17.40 -23.22
N GLY A 237 -21.93 17.82 -24.41
CA GLY A 237 -21.62 19.11 -25.01
C GLY A 237 -20.45 19.08 -26.01
N ASP A 238 -20.25 20.21 -26.70
CA ASP A 238 -19.26 20.35 -27.78
C ASP A 238 -17.80 20.35 -27.32
N ASN A 239 -17.56 20.59 -26.03
CA ASN A 239 -16.24 20.52 -25.39
C ASN A 239 -16.19 19.34 -24.43
N CYS A 240 -16.09 18.14 -24.97
CA CYS A 240 -16.00 16.91 -24.18
C CYS A 240 -14.84 17.01 -23.16
N LYS A 241 -15.18 17.18 -21.88
CA LYS A 241 -14.16 17.30 -20.80
C LYS A 241 -13.33 16.04 -20.68
N ALA A 242 -13.90 14.88 -21.03
CA ALA A 242 -13.16 13.61 -21.02
C ALA A 242 -11.97 13.65 -21.98
N GLU A 243 -12.15 14.14 -23.22
CA GLU A 243 -11.08 14.27 -24.20
C GLU A 243 -9.98 15.23 -23.73
N LYS A 244 -10.37 16.31 -23.06
CA LYS A 244 -9.40 17.26 -22.49
C LYS A 244 -8.60 16.63 -21.36
N ILE A 245 -9.24 15.97 -20.39
CA ILE A 245 -8.58 15.30 -19.28
C ILE A 245 -7.60 14.23 -19.82
N LYS A 246 -8.05 13.44 -20.79
CA LYS A 246 -7.21 12.43 -21.46
C LYS A 246 -6.00 13.05 -22.17
N ALA A 247 -6.19 14.16 -22.89
CA ALA A 247 -5.11 14.84 -23.60
C ALA A 247 -4.08 15.53 -22.69
N ASP A 248 -4.55 16.07 -21.54
CA ASP A 248 -3.70 16.75 -20.55
C ASP A 248 -2.98 15.77 -19.62
N PHE A 249 -3.50 14.55 -19.48
CA PHE A 249 -2.92 13.53 -18.61
C PHE A 249 -1.54 13.09 -19.12
N LYS A 250 -0.60 13.00 -18.18
CA LYS A 250 0.75 12.49 -18.46
C LYS A 250 0.98 11.23 -17.65
N PRO A 251 0.93 10.06 -18.30
CA PRO A 251 1.27 8.80 -17.66
C PRO A 251 2.67 8.87 -17.04
N VAL A 252 2.84 8.27 -15.88
CA VAL A 252 4.16 8.09 -15.26
C VAL A 252 4.90 6.95 -15.94
N PHE A 253 4.15 5.92 -16.31
CA PHE A 253 4.64 4.72 -16.98
C PHE A 253 3.75 4.40 -18.18
N ASN A 254 4.34 3.91 -19.25
CA ASN A 254 3.63 3.08 -20.22
C ASN A 254 3.50 1.65 -19.69
N LYS A 255 2.84 0.76 -20.42
CA LYS A 255 2.59 -0.61 -19.98
C LYS A 255 3.89 -1.41 -19.77
N GLU A 256 4.81 -1.31 -20.72
CA GLU A 256 6.10 -1.99 -20.68
C GLU A 256 6.95 -1.51 -19.48
N GLU A 257 7.05 -0.19 -19.28
CA GLU A 257 7.78 0.40 -18.15
C GLU A 257 7.16 0.01 -16.80
N TYR A 258 5.84 -0.10 -16.73
CA TYR A 258 5.14 -0.57 -15.52
C TYR A 258 5.44 -2.05 -15.25
N GLU A 259 5.42 -2.91 -16.25
CA GLU A 259 5.77 -4.33 -16.12
C GLU A 259 7.23 -4.51 -15.69
N GLU A 260 8.16 -3.78 -16.30
CA GLU A 260 9.58 -3.76 -15.90
C GLU A 260 9.78 -3.31 -14.44
N LEU A 261 9.02 -2.31 -13.99
CA LEU A 261 9.04 -1.85 -12.60
C LEU A 261 8.57 -2.96 -11.64
N LEU A 262 7.44 -3.62 -11.93
CA LEU A 262 6.93 -4.72 -11.11
C LEU A 262 7.94 -5.88 -11.03
N ASP A 263 8.56 -6.24 -12.15
CA ASP A 263 9.60 -7.27 -12.21
C ASP A 263 10.82 -6.86 -11.38
N SER A 264 11.23 -5.60 -11.44
CA SER A 264 12.37 -5.08 -10.66
C SER A 264 12.10 -5.09 -9.14
N LEU A 265 10.84 -4.96 -8.74
CA LEU A 265 10.39 -5.01 -7.35
C LEU A 265 10.05 -6.43 -6.86
N THR A 266 10.14 -7.44 -7.74
CA THR A 266 9.87 -8.84 -7.41
C THR A 266 11.15 -9.66 -7.52
N TYR A 267 11.72 -10.04 -6.37
CA TYR A 267 13.01 -10.73 -6.35
C TYR A 267 13.21 -11.56 -5.09
N ASN A 268 14.19 -12.47 -5.17
CA ASN A 268 14.67 -13.25 -4.04
C ASN A 268 16.14 -12.91 -3.72
N LEU A 269 16.44 -12.73 -2.44
CA LEU A 269 17.79 -12.56 -1.93
C LEU A 269 18.09 -13.65 -0.91
N ILE A 270 19.27 -14.26 -1.02
CA ILE A 270 19.76 -15.25 -0.05
C ILE A 270 21.06 -14.71 0.56
N TRP A 271 21.11 -14.68 1.87
CA TRP A 271 22.35 -14.46 2.60
C TRP A 271 22.67 -15.69 3.44
N LYS A 272 23.90 -16.17 3.36
CA LYS A 272 24.46 -17.29 4.15
C LYS A 272 25.83 -16.87 4.63
N GLU A 273 26.18 -17.30 5.84
CA GLU A 273 27.58 -17.26 6.30
C GLU A 273 28.41 -18.25 5.46
N GLU A 274 29.58 -17.83 4.99
CA GLU A 274 30.51 -18.66 4.20
C GLU A 274 31.16 -19.77 5.06
#